data_fe771db186b2288c4c1e0835be43837c
#
_entry.id   fe771db186b2288c4c1e0835be43837c
#
_cell.length_a   1.000
_cell.length_b   1.000
_cell.length_c   1.000
_cell.angle_alpha   90.00
_cell.angle_beta   90.00
_cell.angle_gamma   90.00
#
_symmetry.space_group_name_H-M   'P 1'
#
loop_
_entity.id
_entity.type
_entity.pdbx_description
1 polymer ?
#
loop_
_entity_poly.entity_id
_entity_poly.type
_entity_poly.pdbx_seq_one_letter_code
_entity_poly.pdbx_strand_id
1 'polypeptide(L)'
;MDKFFVMQDICKSFSGVEVLHHVDFSLEKGEVHALLGSNGAGKSTLIKIISGIHSSSSGSITLDGKSIAFADPRDAQRHGISLVPQEFCLVPTLTAMQNVFLGRESVKGGLLDEKTMRAEYEKICRDFGFDIPADEPVENLTAAQMQMIEIMKALSVDARIIIMDEPTTSLTNNEKAKLFEIIERLRDDGTTIIYISHILSEVFRLCDRATILRNGEIVGTWKVSELDFGSVCRYMSGSEVSIGARKQSRCRTNAGSVLEVLGLSRKGAVDDVSFSVRPGEIVGLAGLVGSGRTELARLIFGADKKSGGSIAVSGKEVRIKHPSDAVKSGIGFVAEDRKHEGLVLNMPIYQNMTLAKLRELFAGRLLNRKTELEYAEKSKTELSIKLSSVADPVETLSGGNQQKVVLAKWMLDGLKVLILDEPTKGIDIGAKEDVFNAVDSLAEKGIGIIFISSDLDEVFRVSDKLLIMDGGRVIKEMKNENVLRSREAQKGAGK
;
A
#
# COMPACT_ATOMS: atom_id res chain seq x y z
N MET A 1 5.06 -33.07 10.13
CA MET A 1 6.35 -32.54 9.67
C MET A 1 7.00 -31.81 10.82
N ASP A 2 8.28 -32.05 11.08
CA ASP A 2 8.95 -31.40 12.20
C ASP A 2 9.16 -29.93 11.91
N LYS A 3 8.68 -29.09 12.82
CA LYS A 3 8.82 -27.63 12.72
C LYS A 3 10.31 -27.27 12.83
N PHE A 4 10.84 -26.59 11.81
CA PHE A 4 12.25 -26.22 11.71
C PHE A 4 12.61 -25.00 12.57
N PHE A 5 11.74 -23.96 12.54
CA PHE A 5 11.87 -22.76 13.35
C PHE A 5 10.54 -22.50 14.04
N VAL A 6 10.57 -22.21 15.34
CA VAL A 6 9.35 -21.99 16.14
C VAL A 6 9.55 -20.82 17.09
N MET A 7 8.64 -19.93 17.08
CA MET A 7 8.44 -18.86 18.08
C MET A 7 7.18 -19.21 18.87
N GLN A 8 7.27 -19.18 20.20
CA GLN A 8 6.16 -19.49 21.10
C GLN A 8 5.95 -18.37 22.08
N ASP A 9 4.69 -17.92 22.19
CA ASP A 9 4.23 -16.93 23.14
C ASP A 9 5.04 -15.60 23.10
N ILE A 10 5.40 -15.17 21.90
CA ILE A 10 6.22 -13.96 21.71
C ILE A 10 5.39 -12.72 21.93
N CYS A 11 5.79 -11.95 22.95
CA CYS A 11 5.31 -10.58 23.18
C CYS A 11 6.41 -9.55 22.93
N LYS A 12 6.03 -8.37 22.48
CA LYS A 12 6.96 -7.23 22.36
C LYS A 12 6.27 -5.92 22.70
N SER A 13 6.87 -5.18 23.62
CA SER A 13 6.45 -3.84 24.00
C SER A 13 7.54 -2.80 23.73
N PHE A 14 7.15 -1.59 23.34
CA PHE A 14 8.00 -0.42 23.21
C PHE A 14 7.41 0.72 24.06
N SER A 15 8.18 1.24 24.99
CA SER A 15 7.74 2.36 25.85
C SER A 15 6.38 2.15 26.51
N GLY A 16 6.07 0.90 26.91
CA GLY A 16 4.80 0.53 27.56
C GLY A 16 3.62 0.27 26.61
N VAL A 17 3.83 0.39 25.29
CA VAL A 17 2.83 -0.01 24.29
C VAL A 17 3.19 -1.39 23.75
N GLU A 18 2.31 -2.34 23.92
CA GLU A 18 2.48 -3.71 23.37
C GLU A 18 2.15 -3.71 21.88
N VAL A 19 3.04 -4.29 21.07
CA VAL A 19 2.96 -4.34 19.61
C VAL A 19 2.76 -5.77 19.10
N LEU A 20 3.29 -6.77 19.83
CA LEU A 20 3.05 -8.18 19.56
C LEU A 20 2.48 -8.84 20.82
N HIS A 21 1.38 -9.58 20.61
CA HIS A 21 0.58 -10.19 21.67
C HIS A 21 0.57 -11.71 21.47
N HIS A 22 1.28 -12.46 22.31
CA HIS A 22 1.26 -13.93 22.37
C HIS A 22 1.39 -14.59 20.97
N VAL A 23 2.39 -14.17 20.19
CA VAL A 23 2.58 -14.61 18.80
C VAL A 23 3.22 -16.01 18.76
N ASP A 24 2.51 -16.97 18.16
CA ASP A 24 3.00 -18.31 17.83
C ASP A 24 3.26 -18.41 16.33
N PHE A 25 4.54 -18.42 15.91
CA PHE A 25 4.95 -18.46 14.51
C PHE A 25 5.86 -19.67 14.25
N SER A 26 5.69 -20.36 13.14
CA SER A 26 6.52 -21.51 12.82
C SER A 26 6.77 -21.67 11.33
N LEU A 27 7.98 -22.14 11.00
CA LEU A 27 8.42 -22.46 9.64
C LEU A 27 8.71 -23.94 9.50
N GLU A 28 8.44 -24.48 8.32
CA GLU A 28 8.90 -25.77 7.85
C GLU A 28 10.22 -25.61 7.08
N LYS A 29 11.07 -26.63 7.06
CA LYS A 29 12.35 -26.53 6.38
C LYS A 29 12.17 -26.51 4.87
N GLY A 30 12.82 -25.58 4.18
CA GLY A 30 12.80 -25.48 2.72
C GLY A 30 11.46 -24.98 2.15
N GLU A 31 10.62 -24.29 2.96
CA GLU A 31 9.40 -23.64 2.45
C GLU A 31 9.64 -22.16 2.12
N VAL A 32 8.84 -21.64 1.23
CA VAL A 32 8.62 -20.18 1.07
C VAL A 32 7.36 -19.81 1.84
N HIS A 33 7.54 -19.13 2.98
CA HIS A 33 6.48 -18.78 3.92
C HIS A 33 6.11 -17.30 3.80
N ALA A 34 4.87 -16.99 3.40
CA ALA A 34 4.40 -15.62 3.38
C ALA A 34 4.06 -15.11 4.77
N LEU A 35 4.49 -13.89 5.11
CA LEU A 35 4.02 -13.15 6.28
C LEU A 35 3.19 -11.96 5.82
N LEU A 36 1.87 -12.06 6.00
CA LEU A 36 0.87 -11.10 5.55
C LEU A 36 0.29 -10.30 6.73
N GLY A 37 -0.24 -9.12 6.45
CA GLY A 37 -0.91 -8.27 7.42
C GLY A 37 -0.96 -6.81 6.94
N SER A 38 -1.86 -6.02 7.49
CA SER A 38 -1.97 -4.59 7.22
C SER A 38 -0.75 -3.81 7.73
N ASN A 39 -0.64 -2.54 7.33
CA ASN A 39 0.38 -1.65 7.89
C ASN A 39 0.11 -1.45 9.39
N GLY A 40 1.17 -1.55 10.20
CA GLY A 40 1.04 -1.50 11.65
C GLY A 40 0.62 -2.82 12.32
N ALA A 41 0.40 -3.91 11.59
CA ALA A 41 0.02 -5.22 12.14
C ALA A 41 1.10 -5.87 13.03
N GLY A 42 2.37 -5.38 13.01
CA GLY A 42 3.47 -5.94 13.77
C GLY A 42 4.48 -6.75 12.95
N LYS A 43 4.31 -6.88 11.61
CA LYS A 43 5.22 -7.66 10.74
C LYS A 43 6.68 -7.26 10.89
N SER A 44 6.99 -5.98 10.73
CA SER A 44 8.37 -5.48 10.84
C SER A 44 8.96 -5.70 12.25
N THR A 45 8.14 -5.68 13.30
CA THR A 45 8.59 -6.00 14.66
C THR A 45 8.93 -7.49 14.78
N LEU A 46 8.08 -8.37 14.24
CA LEU A 46 8.32 -9.81 14.24
C LEU A 46 9.62 -10.17 13.49
N ILE A 47 9.81 -9.59 12.30
CA ILE A 47 11.03 -9.79 11.50
C ILE A 47 12.27 -9.31 12.25
N LYS A 48 12.20 -8.15 12.88
CA LYS A 48 13.32 -7.59 13.66
C LYS A 48 13.68 -8.46 14.88
N ILE A 49 12.73 -9.20 15.42
CA ILE A 49 13.01 -10.21 16.45
C ILE A 49 13.68 -11.43 15.83
N ILE A 50 13.18 -11.96 14.71
CA ILE A 50 13.77 -13.11 14.01
C ILE A 50 15.20 -12.81 13.54
N SER A 51 15.46 -11.58 13.10
CA SER A 51 16.80 -11.14 12.63
C SER A 51 17.72 -10.64 13.75
N GLY A 52 17.31 -10.71 15.03
CA GLY A 52 18.14 -10.31 16.16
C GLY A 52 18.33 -8.80 16.34
N ILE A 53 17.59 -7.96 15.59
CA ILE A 53 17.62 -6.50 15.74
C ILE A 53 16.91 -6.07 17.03
N HIS A 54 15.86 -6.80 17.42
CA HIS A 54 15.14 -6.61 18.66
C HIS A 54 15.07 -7.92 19.45
N SER A 55 15.16 -7.83 20.77
CA SER A 55 14.80 -8.95 21.65
C SER A 55 13.29 -9.00 21.85
N SER A 56 12.69 -10.16 22.05
CA SER A 56 11.31 -10.28 22.55
C SER A 56 11.22 -9.79 24.00
N SER A 57 10.04 -9.36 24.44
CA SER A 57 9.78 -9.02 25.85
C SER A 57 9.49 -10.31 26.66
N SER A 58 8.86 -11.31 26.04
CA SER A 58 8.62 -12.64 26.57
C SER A 58 8.54 -13.68 25.46
N GLY A 59 8.41 -14.94 25.82
CA GLY A 59 8.32 -16.07 24.91
C GLY A 59 9.66 -16.73 24.62
N SER A 60 9.67 -17.71 23.72
CA SER A 60 10.86 -18.48 23.36
C SER A 60 10.97 -18.72 21.86
N ILE A 61 12.21 -18.86 21.39
CA ILE A 61 12.54 -19.16 19.99
C ILE A 61 13.32 -20.47 19.96
N THR A 62 12.96 -21.36 19.05
CA THR A 62 13.70 -22.62 18.82
C THR A 62 14.04 -22.77 17.34
N LEU A 63 15.24 -23.28 17.06
CA LEU A 63 15.72 -23.61 15.72
C LEU A 63 16.26 -25.05 15.77
N ASP A 64 15.77 -25.94 14.93
CA ASP A 64 16.05 -27.41 14.99
C ASP A 64 15.84 -28.02 16.38
N GLY A 65 14.78 -27.60 17.07
CA GLY A 65 14.46 -28.05 18.43
C GLY A 65 15.38 -27.54 19.54
N LYS A 66 16.36 -26.66 19.21
CA LYS A 66 17.25 -26.04 20.20
C LYS A 66 16.74 -24.64 20.51
N SER A 67 16.62 -24.32 21.80
CA SER A 67 16.29 -22.95 22.23
C SER A 67 17.44 -22.03 21.89
N ILE A 68 17.09 -20.87 21.27
CA ILE A 68 18.02 -19.83 20.86
C ILE A 68 17.53 -18.47 21.35
N ALA A 69 18.49 -17.57 21.62
CA ALA A 69 18.23 -16.17 21.87
C ALA A 69 19.34 -15.38 21.19
N PHE A 70 18.96 -14.38 20.39
CA PHE A 70 19.92 -13.58 19.64
C PHE A 70 20.38 -12.38 20.48
N ALA A 71 21.69 -12.24 20.63
CA ALA A 71 22.29 -11.08 21.29
C ALA A 71 22.26 -9.84 20.38
N ASP A 72 22.47 -10.05 19.08
CA ASP A 72 22.54 -9.02 18.04
C ASP A 72 22.29 -9.64 16.63
N PRO A 73 22.19 -8.83 15.56
CA PRO A 73 22.01 -9.36 14.21
C PRO A 73 23.14 -10.27 13.70
N ARG A 74 24.37 -10.06 14.17
CA ARG A 74 25.50 -10.94 13.79
C ARG A 74 25.34 -12.34 14.39
N ASP A 75 24.78 -12.39 15.59
CA ASP A 75 24.48 -13.66 16.24
C ASP A 75 23.37 -14.42 15.50
N ALA A 76 22.31 -13.73 15.06
CA ALA A 76 21.29 -14.33 14.20
C ALA A 76 21.89 -14.86 12.88
N GLN A 77 22.81 -14.11 12.25
CA GLN A 77 23.53 -14.57 11.05
C GLN A 77 24.37 -15.83 11.31
N ARG A 78 25.05 -15.95 12.46
CA ARG A 78 25.80 -17.18 12.84
C ARG A 78 24.89 -18.41 12.97
N HIS A 79 23.61 -18.18 13.29
CA HIS A 79 22.58 -19.21 13.31
C HIS A 79 21.96 -19.48 11.93
N GLY A 80 22.46 -18.81 10.88
CA GLY A 80 22.00 -18.98 9.50
C GLY A 80 20.75 -18.19 9.17
N ILE A 81 20.47 -17.05 9.85
CA ILE A 81 19.34 -16.16 9.54
C ILE A 81 19.86 -14.89 8.89
N SER A 82 19.39 -14.59 7.68
CA SER A 82 19.75 -13.37 6.93
C SER A 82 18.51 -12.57 6.59
N LEU A 83 18.66 -11.24 6.56
CA LEU A 83 17.59 -10.29 6.26
C LEU A 83 17.95 -9.48 5.01
N VAL A 84 17.05 -9.47 4.03
CA VAL A 84 16.98 -8.50 2.94
C VAL A 84 15.96 -7.44 3.34
N PRO A 85 16.39 -6.24 3.73
CA PRO A 85 15.50 -5.22 4.29
C PRO A 85 14.71 -4.49 3.20
N GLN A 86 13.61 -3.83 3.59
CA GLN A 86 12.78 -3.00 2.72
C GLN A 86 13.52 -1.72 2.26
N GLU A 87 14.26 -1.06 3.16
CA GLU A 87 15.12 0.08 2.84
C GLU A 87 16.55 -0.39 2.67
N PHE A 88 17.25 0.14 1.67
CA PHE A 88 18.64 -0.26 1.39
C PHE A 88 19.57 0.07 2.56
N CYS A 89 20.25 -0.97 3.06
CA CYS A 89 21.29 -0.85 4.08
C CYS A 89 22.68 -0.92 3.42
N LEU A 90 22.89 -0.13 2.36
CA LEU A 90 24.12 -0.07 1.59
C LEU A 90 24.88 1.22 1.91
N VAL A 91 26.23 1.14 1.87
CA VAL A 91 27.10 2.30 1.99
C VAL A 91 27.35 2.87 0.59
N PRO A 92 26.86 4.08 0.26
CA PRO A 92 26.86 4.59 -1.11
C PRO A 92 28.25 4.71 -1.74
N THR A 93 29.26 5.09 -0.94
CA THR A 93 30.65 5.33 -1.37
C THR A 93 31.48 4.04 -1.51
N LEU A 94 30.99 2.91 -1.00
CA LEU A 94 31.65 1.62 -1.18
C LEU A 94 31.21 0.95 -2.48
N THR A 95 32.10 0.11 -3.03
CA THR A 95 31.79 -0.66 -4.24
C THR A 95 30.73 -1.73 -3.98
N ALA A 96 30.14 -2.28 -5.04
CA ALA A 96 29.19 -3.39 -4.98
C ALA A 96 29.77 -4.58 -4.20
N MET A 97 31.00 -5.00 -4.55
CA MET A 97 31.68 -6.09 -3.86
C MET A 97 31.92 -5.78 -2.38
N GLN A 98 32.40 -4.57 -2.05
CA GLN A 98 32.63 -4.18 -0.66
C GLN A 98 31.33 -4.17 0.16
N ASN A 99 30.21 -3.74 -0.41
CA ASN A 99 28.91 -3.80 0.24
C ASN A 99 28.46 -5.25 0.49
N VAL A 100 28.67 -6.16 -0.47
CA VAL A 100 28.31 -7.59 -0.30
C VAL A 100 29.03 -8.22 0.89
N PHE A 101 30.33 -7.91 1.07
CA PHE A 101 31.14 -8.52 2.13
C PHE A 101 31.35 -7.63 3.36
N LEU A 102 30.68 -6.50 3.46
CA LEU A 102 30.81 -5.56 4.57
C LEU A 102 30.60 -6.22 5.93
N GLY A 103 31.60 -6.12 6.81
CA GLY A 103 31.64 -6.74 8.15
C GLY A 103 31.95 -8.25 8.16
N ARG A 104 32.30 -8.82 6.98
CA ARG A 104 32.67 -10.21 6.79
C ARG A 104 33.81 -10.36 5.76
N GLU A 105 34.64 -9.34 5.70
CA GLU A 105 35.75 -9.28 4.76
C GLU A 105 36.71 -10.46 4.95
N SER A 106 37.12 -11.09 3.85
CA SER A 106 38.14 -12.12 3.88
C SER A 106 39.50 -11.51 4.22
N VAL A 107 40.18 -12.06 5.22
CA VAL A 107 41.49 -11.56 5.70
C VAL A 107 42.55 -12.64 5.56
N LYS A 108 43.69 -12.30 4.96
CA LYS A 108 44.86 -13.14 4.87
C LYS A 108 46.11 -12.40 5.32
N GLY A 109 46.76 -12.92 6.35
CA GLY A 109 47.94 -12.29 6.93
C GLY A 109 47.72 -10.90 7.54
N GLY A 110 46.50 -10.60 8.01
CA GLY A 110 46.15 -9.28 8.57
C GLY A 110 45.76 -8.21 7.54
N LEU A 111 45.72 -8.56 6.26
CA LEU A 111 45.32 -7.66 5.15
C LEU A 111 44.04 -8.23 4.49
N LEU A 112 43.23 -7.37 3.89
CA LEU A 112 42.05 -7.77 3.11
C LEU A 112 42.49 -8.66 1.91
N ASP A 113 41.83 -9.81 1.77
CA ASP A 113 42.01 -10.70 0.62
C ASP A 113 40.96 -10.39 -0.46
N GLU A 114 41.16 -9.28 -1.15
CA GLU A 114 40.27 -8.84 -2.24
C GLU A 114 40.13 -9.87 -3.35
N LYS A 115 41.19 -10.69 -3.58
CA LYS A 115 41.15 -11.72 -4.62
C LYS A 115 40.14 -12.81 -4.30
N THR A 116 40.07 -13.26 -3.05
CA THR A 116 39.08 -14.24 -2.59
C THR A 116 37.68 -13.62 -2.63
N MET A 117 37.50 -12.42 -2.11
CA MET A 117 36.19 -11.72 -2.15
C MET A 117 35.69 -11.53 -3.60
N ARG A 118 36.56 -11.15 -4.52
CA ARG A 118 36.20 -11.02 -5.94
C ARG A 118 35.76 -12.34 -6.56
N ALA A 119 36.52 -13.42 -6.29
CA ALA A 119 36.17 -14.73 -6.82
C ALA A 119 34.79 -15.22 -6.30
N GLU A 120 34.48 -14.97 -5.03
CA GLU A 120 33.15 -15.27 -4.44
C GLU A 120 32.06 -14.38 -5.03
N TYR A 121 32.30 -13.08 -5.18
CA TYR A 121 31.37 -12.15 -5.80
C TYR A 121 31.01 -12.58 -7.21
N GLU A 122 32.03 -12.86 -8.05
CA GLU A 122 31.83 -13.31 -9.42
C GLU A 122 31.14 -14.67 -9.49
N LYS A 123 31.38 -15.54 -8.52
CA LYS A 123 30.65 -16.82 -8.40
C LYS A 123 29.17 -16.56 -8.17
N ILE A 124 28.80 -15.73 -7.20
CA ILE A 124 27.39 -15.36 -6.92
C ILE A 124 26.76 -14.76 -8.19
N CYS A 125 27.46 -13.84 -8.86
CA CYS A 125 26.98 -13.23 -10.10
C CYS A 125 26.70 -14.28 -11.19
N ARG A 126 27.61 -15.24 -11.39
CA ARG A 126 27.43 -16.33 -12.38
C ARG A 126 26.30 -17.27 -11.98
N ASP A 127 26.26 -17.68 -10.71
CA ASP A 127 25.31 -18.66 -10.23
C ASP A 127 23.86 -18.15 -10.30
N PHE A 128 23.63 -16.85 -10.07
CA PHE A 128 22.30 -16.25 -10.02
C PHE A 128 22.01 -15.28 -11.18
N GLY A 129 22.94 -15.15 -12.13
CA GLY A 129 22.73 -14.34 -13.34
C GLY A 129 22.71 -12.83 -13.08
N PHE A 130 23.44 -12.35 -12.05
CA PHE A 130 23.58 -10.91 -11.80
C PHE A 130 24.64 -10.30 -12.72
N ASP A 131 24.34 -9.12 -13.26
CA ASP A 131 25.25 -8.33 -14.09
C ASP A 131 25.51 -6.98 -13.40
N ILE A 132 26.34 -7.00 -12.35
CA ILE A 132 26.71 -5.83 -11.57
C ILE A 132 28.23 -5.81 -11.44
N PRO A 133 28.92 -4.75 -11.92
CA PRO A 133 30.37 -4.66 -11.80
C PRO A 133 30.83 -4.62 -10.34
N ALA A 134 31.81 -5.42 -9.98
CA ALA A 134 32.30 -5.54 -8.61
C ALA A 134 32.85 -4.22 -8.03
N ASP A 135 33.49 -3.42 -8.89
CA ASP A 135 34.17 -2.18 -8.50
C ASP A 135 33.32 -0.92 -8.64
N GLU A 136 32.05 -1.04 -9.09
CA GLU A 136 31.16 0.12 -9.23
C GLU A 136 30.67 0.60 -7.84
N PRO A 137 30.86 1.89 -7.50
CA PRO A 137 30.28 2.47 -6.30
C PRO A 137 28.75 2.37 -6.31
N VAL A 138 28.15 2.04 -5.16
CA VAL A 138 26.71 1.82 -5.05
C VAL A 138 25.91 3.07 -5.42
N GLU A 139 26.41 4.26 -5.15
CA GLU A 139 25.76 5.53 -5.51
C GLU A 139 25.50 5.72 -7.00
N ASN A 140 26.22 5.01 -7.87
CA ASN A 140 26.05 5.05 -9.33
C ASN A 140 25.05 3.99 -9.83
N LEU A 141 24.57 3.10 -8.95
CA LEU A 141 23.71 1.98 -9.33
C LEU A 141 22.23 2.39 -9.32
N THR A 142 21.46 1.69 -10.14
CA THR A 142 20.00 1.81 -10.13
C THR A 142 19.41 1.18 -8.86
N ALA A 143 18.19 1.57 -8.46
CA ALA A 143 17.50 0.98 -7.33
C ALA A 143 17.35 -0.54 -7.46
N ALA A 144 17.14 -1.04 -8.68
CA ALA A 144 17.07 -2.48 -8.95
C ALA A 144 18.41 -3.19 -8.71
N GLN A 145 19.51 -2.59 -9.14
CA GLN A 145 20.85 -3.13 -8.88
C GLN A 145 21.21 -3.09 -7.39
N MET A 146 20.83 -2.01 -6.68
CA MET A 146 20.99 -1.94 -5.23
C MET A 146 20.19 -3.06 -4.52
N GLN A 147 18.96 -3.35 -4.95
CA GLN A 147 18.17 -4.46 -4.44
C GLN A 147 18.88 -5.81 -4.66
N MET A 148 19.45 -6.01 -5.85
CA MET A 148 20.22 -7.23 -6.13
C MET A 148 21.45 -7.36 -5.23
N ILE A 149 22.14 -6.27 -4.88
CA ILE A 149 23.26 -6.29 -3.92
C ILE A 149 22.78 -6.71 -2.52
N GLU A 150 21.64 -6.22 -2.04
CA GLU A 150 21.06 -6.67 -0.76
C GLU A 150 20.76 -8.17 -0.77
N ILE A 151 20.28 -8.70 -1.90
CA ILE A 151 20.05 -10.15 -2.06
C ILE A 151 21.41 -10.88 -2.10
N MET A 152 22.41 -10.37 -2.83
CA MET A 152 23.75 -10.95 -2.85
C MET A 152 24.40 -11.00 -1.46
N LYS A 153 24.18 -9.98 -0.61
CA LYS A 153 24.60 -10.00 0.79
C LYS A 153 23.99 -11.18 1.55
N ALA A 154 22.71 -11.45 1.33
CA ALA A 154 22.05 -12.60 1.96
C ALA A 154 22.54 -13.95 1.41
N LEU A 155 22.83 -14.01 0.12
CA LEU A 155 23.36 -15.22 -0.55
C LEU A 155 24.81 -15.52 -0.22
N SER A 156 25.62 -14.49 0.12
CA SER A 156 27.04 -14.67 0.49
C SER A 156 27.25 -15.26 1.90
N VAL A 157 26.16 -15.51 2.63
CA VAL A 157 26.14 -16.25 3.90
C VAL A 157 25.51 -17.61 3.62
N ASP A 158 25.96 -18.65 4.31
CA ASP A 158 25.30 -19.96 4.29
C ASP A 158 23.98 -19.87 5.10
N ALA A 159 23.03 -19.11 4.54
CA ALA A 159 21.78 -18.81 5.22
C ALA A 159 20.82 -20.01 5.13
N ARG A 160 20.29 -20.40 6.28
CA ARG A 160 19.25 -21.44 6.40
C ARG A 160 17.85 -20.84 6.33
N ILE A 161 17.72 -19.57 6.77
CA ILE A 161 16.51 -18.76 6.70
C ILE A 161 16.87 -17.41 6.09
N ILE A 162 16.22 -17.06 4.98
CA ILE A 162 16.33 -15.72 4.37
C ILE A 162 15.00 -15.01 4.54
N ILE A 163 15.03 -13.84 5.17
CA ILE A 163 13.88 -12.96 5.29
C ILE A 163 13.95 -11.95 4.16
N MET A 164 12.91 -11.83 3.35
CA MET A 164 12.80 -10.86 2.27
C MET A 164 11.64 -9.91 2.55
N ASP A 165 11.97 -8.67 2.92
CA ASP A 165 10.98 -7.64 3.28
C ASP A 165 10.70 -6.75 2.06
N GLU A 166 9.57 -6.98 1.38
CA GLU A 166 9.12 -6.27 0.17
C GLU A 166 10.18 -6.19 -0.96
N PRO A 167 10.81 -7.32 -1.35
CA PRO A 167 11.99 -7.30 -2.21
C PRO A 167 11.72 -6.85 -3.66
N THR A 168 10.46 -6.70 -4.05
CA THR A 168 10.04 -6.40 -5.44
C THR A 168 9.64 -4.96 -5.67
N THR A 169 9.62 -4.11 -4.64
CA THR A 169 9.07 -2.74 -4.69
C THR A 169 9.79 -1.86 -5.72
N SER A 170 11.10 -2.04 -5.88
CA SER A 170 11.94 -1.25 -6.82
C SER A 170 12.23 -1.96 -8.15
N LEU A 171 11.65 -3.15 -8.40
CA LEU A 171 11.99 -3.99 -9.54
C LEU A 171 10.99 -3.87 -10.68
N THR A 172 11.50 -3.89 -11.92
CA THR A 172 10.71 -4.07 -13.14
C THR A 172 10.18 -5.52 -13.25
N ASN A 173 9.20 -5.76 -14.12
CA ASN A 173 8.63 -7.10 -14.31
C ASN A 173 9.67 -8.15 -14.71
N ASN A 174 10.69 -7.79 -15.51
CA ASN A 174 11.76 -8.71 -15.90
C ASN A 174 12.68 -9.04 -14.72
N GLU A 175 12.98 -8.05 -13.87
CA GLU A 175 13.81 -8.24 -12.68
C GLU A 175 13.07 -9.03 -11.61
N LYS A 176 11.75 -8.82 -11.47
CA LYS A 176 10.88 -9.65 -10.61
C LYS A 176 10.91 -11.12 -11.04
N ALA A 177 10.83 -11.39 -12.35
CA ALA A 177 10.88 -12.76 -12.85
C ALA A 177 12.20 -13.44 -12.48
N LYS A 178 13.35 -12.74 -12.62
CA LYS A 178 14.65 -13.24 -12.19
C LYS A 178 14.72 -13.50 -10.68
N LEU A 179 14.19 -12.58 -9.86
CA LEU A 179 14.14 -12.77 -8.41
C LEU A 179 13.31 -14.01 -8.06
N PHE A 180 12.21 -14.25 -8.74
CA PHE A 180 11.37 -15.43 -8.49
C PHE A 180 12.10 -16.74 -8.83
N GLU A 181 12.85 -16.78 -9.93
CA GLU A 181 13.72 -17.91 -10.26
C GLU A 181 14.78 -18.17 -9.18
N ILE A 182 15.34 -17.09 -8.60
CA ILE A 182 16.30 -17.20 -7.49
C ILE A 182 15.63 -17.78 -6.24
N ILE A 183 14.44 -17.29 -5.90
CA ILE A 183 13.67 -17.77 -4.74
C ILE A 183 13.31 -19.26 -4.90
N GLU A 184 12.84 -19.66 -6.07
CA GLU A 184 12.51 -21.05 -6.39
C GLU A 184 13.72 -21.96 -6.27
N ARG A 185 14.87 -21.54 -6.80
CA ARG A 185 16.14 -22.26 -6.69
C ARG A 185 16.60 -22.39 -5.24
N LEU A 186 16.58 -21.32 -4.44
CA LEU A 186 16.96 -21.35 -3.03
C LEU A 186 16.08 -22.31 -2.22
N ARG A 187 14.77 -22.31 -2.49
CA ARG A 187 13.84 -23.25 -1.89
C ARG A 187 14.20 -24.69 -2.25
N ASP A 188 14.47 -24.95 -3.53
CA ASP A 188 14.82 -26.31 -4.03
C ASP A 188 16.17 -26.78 -3.46
N ASP A 189 17.09 -25.86 -3.15
CA ASP A 189 18.35 -26.11 -2.44
C ASP A 189 18.14 -26.29 -0.90
N GLY A 190 16.90 -26.19 -0.41
CA GLY A 190 16.52 -26.42 1.00
C GLY A 190 16.61 -25.20 1.91
N THR A 191 16.81 -23.99 1.37
CA THR A 191 16.75 -22.74 2.12
C THR A 191 15.31 -22.39 2.43
N THR A 192 15.02 -22.02 3.68
CA THR A 192 13.69 -21.55 4.10
C THR A 192 13.60 -20.04 3.89
N ILE A 193 12.51 -19.58 3.31
CA ILE A 193 12.34 -18.15 2.98
C ILE A 193 11.11 -17.60 3.68
N ILE A 194 11.26 -16.49 4.43
CA ILE A 194 10.14 -15.66 4.88
C ILE A 194 9.96 -14.55 3.85
N TYR A 195 8.85 -14.60 3.14
CA TYR A 195 8.54 -13.65 2.08
C TYR A 195 7.47 -12.68 2.55
N ILE A 196 7.84 -11.40 2.70
CA ILE A 196 6.91 -10.36 3.07
C ILE A 196 6.61 -9.56 1.82
N SER A 197 5.38 -9.60 1.42
CA SER A 197 4.87 -8.81 0.31
C SER A 197 3.42 -8.45 0.59
N HIS A 198 3.03 -7.28 0.16
CA HIS A 198 1.64 -6.93 0.06
C HIS A 198 1.09 -7.21 -1.35
N ILE A 199 1.89 -7.82 -2.23
CA ILE A 199 1.51 -8.26 -3.57
C ILE A 199 1.01 -9.71 -3.51
N LEU A 200 -0.31 -9.90 -3.40
CA LEU A 200 -0.91 -11.22 -3.25
C LEU A 200 -0.64 -12.14 -4.45
N SER A 201 -0.54 -11.60 -5.67
CA SER A 201 -0.18 -12.40 -6.86
C SER A 201 1.23 -13.02 -6.74
N GLU A 202 2.18 -12.33 -6.10
CA GLU A 202 3.51 -12.88 -5.81
C GLU A 202 3.42 -13.99 -4.77
N VAL A 203 2.63 -13.78 -3.71
CA VAL A 203 2.39 -14.76 -2.65
C VAL A 203 1.77 -16.04 -3.22
N PHE A 204 0.72 -15.92 -4.02
CA PHE A 204 0.05 -17.07 -4.65
C PHE A 204 0.94 -17.82 -5.64
N ARG A 205 1.95 -17.15 -6.21
CA ARG A 205 2.89 -17.77 -7.14
C ARG A 205 4.03 -18.51 -6.42
N LEU A 206 4.59 -17.90 -5.35
CA LEU A 206 5.87 -18.30 -4.79
C LEU A 206 5.75 -19.08 -3.48
N CYS A 207 4.70 -18.78 -2.68
CA CYS A 207 4.69 -19.24 -1.29
C CYS A 207 3.91 -20.56 -1.13
N ASP A 208 4.41 -21.40 -0.24
CA ASP A 208 3.78 -22.67 0.12
C ASP A 208 2.72 -22.48 1.19
N ARG A 209 3.03 -21.66 2.21
CA ARG A 209 2.16 -21.32 3.33
C ARG A 209 2.15 -19.83 3.58
N ALA A 210 1.10 -19.34 4.21
CA ALA A 210 0.95 -17.94 4.60
C ALA A 210 0.44 -17.83 6.03
N THR A 211 1.13 -17.00 6.82
CA THR A 211 0.67 -16.57 8.15
C THR A 211 0.15 -15.16 8.05
N ILE A 212 -1.03 -14.91 8.61
CA ILE A 212 -1.65 -13.59 8.63
C ILE A 212 -1.56 -13.02 10.05
N LEU A 213 -0.89 -11.88 10.15
CA LEU A 213 -0.74 -11.09 11.37
C LEU A 213 -1.67 -9.89 11.33
N ARG A 214 -2.40 -9.65 12.43
CA ARG A 214 -3.32 -8.52 12.57
C ARG A 214 -3.30 -8.00 14.01
N ASN A 215 -3.12 -6.68 14.16
CA ASN A 215 -3.11 -6.01 15.47
C ASN A 215 -2.19 -6.68 16.50
N GLY A 216 -1.01 -7.17 16.05
CA GLY A 216 -0.04 -7.83 16.93
C GLY A 216 -0.32 -9.32 17.22
N GLU A 217 -1.38 -9.91 16.67
CA GLU A 217 -1.77 -11.31 16.89
C GLU A 217 -1.77 -12.11 15.57
N ILE A 218 -1.47 -13.41 15.64
CA ILE A 218 -1.62 -14.29 14.47
C ILE A 218 -3.09 -14.70 14.35
N VAL A 219 -3.69 -14.37 13.22
CA VAL A 219 -5.04 -14.80 12.86
C VAL A 219 -5.07 -16.28 12.49
N GLY A 220 -4.03 -16.74 11.82
CA GLY A 220 -3.85 -18.15 11.46
C GLY A 220 -2.76 -18.34 10.42
N THR A 221 -2.49 -19.62 10.11
CA THR A 221 -1.54 -20.05 9.09
C THR A 221 -2.21 -21.09 8.19
N TRP A 222 -2.12 -20.90 6.89
CA TRP A 222 -2.77 -21.75 5.88
C TRP A 222 -1.79 -22.13 4.78
N LYS A 223 -2.06 -23.20 4.05
CA LYS A 223 -1.43 -23.46 2.76
C LYS A 223 -1.95 -22.44 1.76
N VAL A 224 -1.08 -21.88 0.93
CA VAL A 224 -1.45 -20.88 -0.06
C VAL A 224 -2.46 -21.46 -1.07
N SER A 225 -2.37 -22.75 -1.38
CA SER A 225 -3.33 -23.46 -2.23
C SER A 225 -4.77 -23.52 -1.68
N GLU A 226 -4.97 -23.26 -0.38
CA GLU A 226 -6.27 -23.25 0.30
C GLU A 226 -6.84 -21.82 0.42
N LEU A 227 -6.04 -20.82 0.05
CA LEU A 227 -6.40 -19.41 0.13
C LEU A 227 -6.82 -18.88 -1.23
N ASP A 228 -7.80 -18.00 -1.23
CA ASP A 228 -8.10 -17.13 -2.33
C ASP A 228 -7.92 -15.65 -1.92
N PHE A 229 -7.93 -14.74 -2.90
CA PHE A 229 -7.77 -13.31 -2.63
C PHE A 229 -8.80 -12.80 -1.61
N GLY A 230 -10.05 -13.24 -1.71
CA GLY A 230 -11.12 -12.81 -0.82
C GLY A 230 -10.94 -13.30 0.61
N SER A 231 -10.46 -14.53 0.82
CA SER A 231 -10.18 -15.07 2.15
C SER A 231 -9.00 -14.37 2.82
N VAL A 232 -7.91 -14.12 2.08
CA VAL A 232 -6.76 -13.36 2.60
C VAL A 232 -7.18 -11.96 3.04
N CYS A 233 -7.89 -11.22 2.17
CA CYS A 233 -8.42 -9.90 2.53
C CYS A 233 -9.31 -9.96 3.78
N ARG A 234 -10.18 -10.97 3.89
CA ARG A 234 -11.07 -11.16 5.03
C ARG A 234 -10.29 -11.42 6.33
N TYR A 235 -9.26 -12.26 6.29
CA TYR A 235 -8.42 -12.54 7.45
C TYR A 235 -7.57 -11.34 7.86
N MET A 236 -7.07 -10.58 6.90
CA MET A 236 -6.31 -9.35 7.16
C MET A 236 -7.18 -8.25 7.76
N SER A 237 -8.43 -8.09 7.27
CA SER A 237 -9.36 -7.05 7.73
C SER A 237 -10.17 -7.43 8.96
N GLY A 238 -10.33 -8.73 9.24
CA GLY A 238 -11.14 -9.22 10.35
C GLY A 238 -12.63 -9.15 10.07
N SER A 239 -13.20 -10.20 9.52
CA SER A 239 -14.59 -10.29 9.08
C SER A 239 -15.68 -10.25 10.16
N GLU A 240 -15.34 -10.14 11.42
CA GLU A 240 -16.25 -9.73 12.50
C GLU A 240 -16.01 -8.28 12.92
N VAL A 241 -15.58 -7.46 11.97
CA VAL A 241 -15.34 -6.06 12.24
C VAL A 241 -16.65 -5.33 12.43
N SER A 242 -16.99 -5.12 13.68
CA SER A 242 -17.72 -3.95 14.12
C SER A 242 -16.87 -2.67 14.04
N ILE A 243 -16.01 -2.52 13.04
CA ILE A 243 -15.58 -1.22 12.55
C ILE A 243 -16.83 -0.69 11.87
N GLY A 244 -17.33 0.45 12.27
CA GLY A 244 -18.58 1.00 11.81
C GLY A 244 -18.81 0.82 10.31
N ALA A 245 -19.20 -0.40 9.94
CA ALA A 245 -19.52 -0.75 8.57
C ALA A 245 -20.56 0.25 8.11
N ARG A 246 -20.38 0.82 6.94
CA ARG A 246 -21.35 1.70 6.33
C ARG A 246 -22.74 1.09 6.47
N LYS A 247 -23.58 1.66 7.33
CA LYS A 247 -24.87 1.09 7.74
C LYS A 247 -25.83 0.88 6.57
N GLN A 248 -25.68 1.61 5.46
CA GLN A 248 -26.51 1.48 4.26
C GLN A 248 -25.77 1.95 3.01
N SER A 249 -25.88 1.20 1.90
CA SER A 249 -25.48 1.71 0.57
C SER A 249 -26.37 2.88 0.17
N ARG A 250 -25.77 3.95 -0.34
CA ARG A 250 -26.46 5.12 -0.89
C ARG A 250 -26.65 5.01 -2.42
N CYS A 251 -26.19 3.90 -3.00
CA CYS A 251 -26.29 3.63 -4.42
C CYS A 251 -27.74 3.66 -4.91
N ARG A 252 -28.04 4.48 -5.89
CA ARG A 252 -29.35 4.57 -6.56
C ARG A 252 -29.42 3.49 -7.64
N THR A 253 -29.79 2.27 -7.24
CA THR A 253 -29.76 1.07 -8.10
C THR A 253 -30.58 1.17 -9.39
N ASN A 254 -31.62 2.03 -9.42
CA ASN A 254 -32.50 2.23 -10.58
C ASN A 254 -32.07 3.40 -11.49
N ALA A 255 -30.97 4.12 -11.16
CA ALA A 255 -30.43 5.19 -11.97
C ALA A 255 -29.36 4.65 -12.92
N GLY A 256 -29.21 5.25 -14.09
CA GLY A 256 -28.10 5.00 -15.01
C GLY A 256 -26.76 5.38 -14.38
N SER A 257 -25.67 4.97 -15.01
CA SER A 257 -24.30 5.25 -14.54
C SER A 257 -24.00 6.74 -14.56
N VAL A 258 -23.34 7.24 -13.51
CA VAL A 258 -22.83 8.63 -13.47
C VAL A 258 -21.45 8.71 -14.12
N LEU A 259 -20.67 7.63 -14.08
CA LEU A 259 -19.40 7.46 -14.79
C LEU A 259 -19.38 6.11 -15.48
N GLU A 260 -18.95 6.07 -16.73
CA GLU A 260 -18.64 4.86 -17.47
C GLU A 260 -17.24 5.00 -18.04
N VAL A 261 -16.42 4.00 -17.81
CA VAL A 261 -15.05 3.87 -18.32
C VAL A 261 -15.02 2.60 -19.17
N LEU A 262 -14.61 2.71 -20.44
CA LEU A 262 -14.61 1.60 -21.39
C LEU A 262 -13.23 1.50 -22.07
N GLY A 263 -12.55 0.38 -21.88
CA GLY A 263 -11.29 0.04 -22.52
C GLY A 263 -10.15 1.03 -22.24
N LEU A 264 -10.17 1.72 -21.08
CA LEU A 264 -9.20 2.77 -20.79
C LEU A 264 -7.80 2.18 -20.65
N SER A 265 -6.87 2.73 -21.44
CA SER A 265 -5.52 2.19 -21.51
C SER A 265 -4.46 3.29 -21.56
N ARG A 266 -3.29 2.97 -20.96
CA ARG A 266 -2.03 3.73 -21.05
C ARG A 266 -0.88 2.74 -21.07
N LYS A 267 -0.08 2.78 -22.11
CA LYS A 267 1.05 1.85 -22.28
C LYS A 267 1.93 1.79 -21.03
N GLY A 268 2.13 0.58 -20.51
CA GLY A 268 3.00 0.30 -19.37
C GLY A 268 2.40 0.59 -17.98
N ALA A 269 1.13 1.06 -17.89
CA ALA A 269 0.54 1.43 -16.61
C ALA A 269 -0.91 0.95 -16.42
N VAL A 270 -1.77 1.09 -17.46
CA VAL A 270 -3.17 0.69 -17.41
C VAL A 270 -3.52 -0.03 -18.71
N ASP A 271 -4.20 -1.16 -18.63
CA ASP A 271 -4.46 -2.01 -19.77
C ASP A 271 -5.92 -2.50 -19.78
N ASP A 272 -6.70 -1.98 -20.74
CA ASP A 272 -8.08 -2.36 -21.06
C ASP A 272 -9.06 -2.35 -19.86
N VAL A 273 -9.02 -1.28 -19.06
CA VAL A 273 -9.86 -1.16 -17.86
C VAL A 273 -11.25 -0.65 -18.23
N SER A 274 -12.27 -1.41 -17.82
CA SER A 274 -13.68 -1.06 -18.01
C SER A 274 -14.47 -1.26 -16.71
N PHE A 275 -15.23 -0.24 -16.32
CA PHE A 275 -16.15 -0.28 -15.17
C PHE A 275 -17.14 0.89 -15.19
N SER A 276 -18.13 0.85 -14.31
CA SER A 276 -19.09 1.92 -14.13
C SER A 276 -19.31 2.28 -12.67
N VAL A 277 -19.70 3.53 -12.43
CA VAL A 277 -20.09 4.05 -11.12
C VAL A 277 -21.49 4.63 -11.22
N ARG A 278 -22.39 4.30 -10.28
CA ARG A 278 -23.75 4.83 -10.21
C ARG A 278 -23.83 6.04 -9.27
N PRO A 279 -24.87 6.85 -9.36
CA PRO A 279 -25.10 7.93 -8.40
C PRO A 279 -25.18 7.41 -6.96
N GLY A 280 -24.37 7.97 -6.08
CA GLY A 280 -24.28 7.56 -4.66
C GLY A 280 -23.57 6.23 -4.41
N GLU A 281 -22.99 5.61 -5.45
CA GLU A 281 -22.17 4.39 -5.31
C GLU A 281 -20.74 4.77 -4.97
N ILE A 282 -20.15 4.04 -4.03
CA ILE A 282 -18.72 4.09 -3.74
C ILE A 282 -18.07 2.84 -4.32
N VAL A 283 -17.23 3.03 -5.32
CA VAL A 283 -16.39 1.98 -5.94
C VAL A 283 -15.01 2.05 -5.34
N GLY A 284 -14.63 1.01 -4.59
CA GLY A 284 -13.29 0.87 -4.03
C GLY A 284 -12.34 0.29 -5.06
N LEU A 285 -11.20 0.93 -5.27
CA LEU A 285 -10.10 0.35 -6.02
C LEU A 285 -9.10 -0.24 -5.03
N ALA A 286 -9.07 -1.56 -4.97
CA ALA A 286 -8.11 -2.32 -4.19
C ALA A 286 -7.01 -2.86 -5.10
N GLY A 287 -5.83 -3.01 -4.56
CA GLY A 287 -4.65 -3.49 -5.27
C GLY A 287 -3.41 -2.92 -4.60
N LEU A 288 -2.26 -3.24 -5.13
CA LEU A 288 -1.01 -2.97 -4.47
C LEU A 288 -0.39 -1.68 -4.99
N VAL A 289 0.64 -1.22 -4.33
CA VAL A 289 1.50 -0.16 -4.87
C VAL A 289 1.98 -0.62 -6.25
N GLY A 290 1.79 0.23 -7.27
CA GLY A 290 2.15 -0.11 -8.66
C GLY A 290 1.12 -0.98 -9.41
N SER A 291 -0.04 -1.27 -8.84
CA SER A 291 -1.11 -2.00 -9.57
C SER A 291 -1.82 -1.18 -10.64
N GLY A 292 -1.54 0.13 -10.75
CA GLY A 292 -2.13 1.03 -11.75
C GLY A 292 -3.34 1.84 -11.24
N ARG A 293 -3.66 1.81 -9.94
CA ARG A 293 -4.82 2.53 -9.36
C ARG A 293 -4.73 4.04 -9.52
N THR A 294 -3.62 4.64 -9.08
CA THR A 294 -3.35 6.08 -9.20
C THR A 294 -3.29 6.49 -10.67
N GLU A 295 -2.64 5.68 -11.51
CA GLU A 295 -2.55 5.92 -12.94
C GLU A 295 -3.94 5.90 -13.60
N LEU A 296 -4.81 4.96 -13.22
CA LEU A 296 -6.20 4.92 -13.69
C LEU A 296 -6.97 6.17 -13.27
N ALA A 297 -6.86 6.59 -12.01
CA ALA A 297 -7.46 7.82 -11.50
C ALA A 297 -6.97 9.06 -12.27
N ARG A 298 -5.67 9.18 -12.51
CA ARG A 298 -5.05 10.27 -13.28
C ARG A 298 -5.50 10.28 -14.75
N LEU A 299 -5.71 9.11 -15.37
CA LEU A 299 -6.26 8.99 -16.73
C LEU A 299 -7.71 9.47 -16.79
N ILE A 300 -8.55 9.10 -15.82
CA ILE A 300 -9.95 9.53 -15.77
C ILE A 300 -10.03 11.05 -15.56
N PHE A 301 -9.15 11.60 -14.74
CA PHE A 301 -9.09 13.04 -14.46
C PHE A 301 -8.39 13.84 -15.58
N GLY A 302 -7.69 13.18 -16.52
CA GLY A 302 -6.97 13.85 -17.61
C GLY A 302 -5.66 14.51 -17.18
N ALA A 303 -5.10 14.10 -16.05
CA ALA A 303 -3.74 14.46 -15.61
C ALA A 303 -2.70 13.74 -16.48
N ASP A 304 -3.02 12.52 -16.92
CA ASP A 304 -2.20 11.72 -17.82
C ASP A 304 -2.92 11.48 -19.16
N LYS A 305 -2.13 11.26 -20.23
CA LYS A 305 -2.69 11.00 -21.57
C LYS A 305 -3.03 9.53 -21.73
N LYS A 306 -4.26 9.22 -22.12
CA LYS A 306 -4.68 7.87 -22.49
C LYS A 306 -4.19 7.49 -23.88
N SER A 307 -3.90 6.20 -24.09
CA SER A 307 -3.60 5.60 -25.38
C SER A 307 -4.84 5.01 -26.08
N GLY A 308 -5.88 4.68 -25.32
CA GLY A 308 -7.13 4.09 -25.83
C GLY A 308 -8.29 4.24 -24.83
N GLY A 309 -9.47 3.83 -25.26
CA GLY A 309 -10.68 3.80 -24.45
C GLY A 309 -11.48 5.11 -24.45
N SER A 310 -12.67 5.06 -23.85
CA SER A 310 -13.60 6.20 -23.73
C SER A 310 -14.10 6.39 -22.31
N ILE A 311 -14.56 7.60 -22.01
CA ILE A 311 -15.14 7.97 -20.73
C ILE A 311 -16.46 8.66 -21.01
N ALA A 312 -17.53 8.24 -20.33
CA ALA A 312 -18.82 8.91 -20.38
C ALA A 312 -19.24 9.36 -18.97
N VAL A 313 -19.83 10.54 -18.87
CA VAL A 313 -20.35 11.14 -17.63
C VAL A 313 -21.84 11.40 -17.82
N SER A 314 -22.67 10.80 -16.96
CA SER A 314 -24.14 10.84 -17.04
C SER A 314 -24.66 10.49 -18.45
N GLY A 315 -24.13 9.38 -19.03
CA GLY A 315 -24.51 8.86 -20.33
C GLY A 315 -24.01 9.66 -21.54
N LYS A 316 -23.19 10.70 -21.35
CA LYS A 316 -22.59 11.47 -22.45
C LYS A 316 -21.09 11.20 -22.51
N GLU A 317 -20.60 10.78 -23.66
CA GLU A 317 -19.16 10.64 -23.88
C GLU A 317 -18.48 12.01 -23.77
N VAL A 318 -17.38 12.06 -22.98
CA VAL A 318 -16.61 13.28 -22.72
C VAL A 318 -15.18 13.12 -23.21
N ARG A 319 -14.68 14.17 -23.86
CA ARG A 319 -13.29 14.17 -24.32
C ARG A 319 -12.43 14.91 -23.31
N ILE A 320 -11.79 14.15 -22.43
CA ILE A 320 -10.90 14.67 -21.39
C ILE A 320 -9.47 14.63 -21.91
N LYS A 321 -8.86 15.79 -22.10
CA LYS A 321 -7.45 15.97 -22.49
C LYS A 321 -6.61 16.61 -21.38
N HIS A 322 -7.27 17.37 -20.51
CA HIS A 322 -6.66 18.10 -19.39
C HIS A 322 -7.59 18.04 -18.17
N PRO A 323 -7.05 18.21 -16.94
CA PRO A 323 -7.86 18.26 -15.72
C PRO A 323 -9.05 19.25 -15.79
N SER A 324 -8.87 20.37 -16.46
CA SER A 324 -9.96 21.36 -16.65
C SER A 324 -11.16 20.82 -17.42
N ASP A 325 -10.98 19.80 -18.29
CA ASP A 325 -12.08 19.19 -19.02
C ASP A 325 -12.85 18.22 -18.10
N ALA A 326 -12.14 17.51 -17.22
CA ALA A 326 -12.73 16.66 -16.19
C ALA A 326 -13.59 17.50 -15.21
N VAL A 327 -13.04 18.60 -14.70
CA VAL A 327 -13.76 19.53 -13.81
C VAL A 327 -15.04 20.06 -14.47
N LYS A 328 -15.00 20.51 -15.73
CA LYS A 328 -16.19 20.95 -16.49
C LYS A 328 -17.22 19.84 -16.68
N SER A 329 -16.78 18.58 -16.71
CA SER A 329 -17.65 17.42 -16.83
C SER A 329 -18.24 16.96 -15.48
N GLY A 330 -17.85 17.61 -14.38
CA GLY A 330 -18.28 17.27 -13.02
C GLY A 330 -17.44 16.19 -12.35
N ILE A 331 -16.18 16.00 -12.75
CA ILE A 331 -15.25 15.06 -12.10
C ILE A 331 -14.27 15.84 -11.24
N GLY A 332 -14.18 15.49 -9.95
CA GLY A 332 -13.19 15.98 -8.99
C GLY A 332 -12.12 14.93 -8.69
N PHE A 333 -10.94 15.35 -8.26
CA PHE A 333 -9.82 14.45 -7.92
C PHE A 333 -9.05 14.95 -6.70
N VAL A 334 -9.03 14.15 -5.66
CA VAL A 334 -8.17 14.31 -4.49
C VAL A 334 -6.95 13.43 -4.69
N ALA A 335 -5.79 14.05 -4.87
CA ALA A 335 -4.52 13.37 -5.10
C ALA A 335 -3.92 12.84 -3.79
N GLU A 336 -3.08 11.81 -3.90
CA GLU A 336 -2.36 11.19 -2.78
C GLU A 336 -1.49 12.21 -2.02
N ASP A 337 -0.70 13.01 -2.73
CA ASP A 337 0.14 14.05 -2.13
C ASP A 337 -0.62 15.36 -1.97
N ARG A 338 -1.30 15.49 -0.82
CA ARG A 338 -2.06 16.71 -0.52
C ARG A 338 -1.21 17.97 -0.43
N LYS A 339 0.08 17.85 -0.05
CA LYS A 339 0.94 19.01 0.16
C LYS A 339 1.49 19.59 -1.13
N HIS A 340 1.81 18.75 -2.11
CA HIS A 340 2.39 19.18 -3.38
C HIS A 340 1.34 19.28 -4.51
N GLU A 341 0.30 18.43 -4.49
CA GLU A 341 -0.71 18.39 -5.55
C GLU A 341 -2.08 18.90 -5.07
N GLY A 342 -2.38 18.77 -3.78
CA GLY A 342 -3.70 19.07 -3.23
C GLY A 342 -3.87 20.52 -2.79
N LEU A 343 -2.86 21.16 -2.21
CA LEU A 343 -2.93 22.46 -1.53
C LEU A 343 -1.81 23.40 -1.99
N VAL A 344 -2.06 24.70 -1.87
CA VAL A 344 -1.03 25.75 -1.92
C VAL A 344 -0.80 26.22 -0.49
N LEU A 345 0.23 25.68 0.17
CA LEU A 345 0.41 25.72 1.63
C LEU A 345 0.46 27.13 2.22
N ASN A 346 1.08 28.08 1.54
CA ASN A 346 1.22 29.47 1.94
C ASN A 346 0.02 30.36 1.62
N MET A 347 -0.99 29.82 0.91
CA MET A 347 -2.21 30.55 0.59
C MET A 347 -3.26 30.40 1.69
N PRO A 348 -4.15 31.40 1.85
CA PRO A 348 -5.29 31.34 2.75
C PRO A 348 -6.18 30.12 2.50
N ILE A 349 -6.78 29.58 3.57
CA ILE A 349 -7.67 28.42 3.54
C ILE A 349 -8.83 28.65 2.57
N TYR A 350 -9.50 29.84 2.62
CA TYR A 350 -10.62 30.14 1.73
C TYR A 350 -10.24 30.10 0.25
N GLN A 351 -9.02 30.54 -0.09
CA GLN A 351 -8.53 30.49 -1.47
C GLN A 351 -8.25 29.05 -1.92
N ASN A 352 -7.66 28.22 -1.05
CA ASN A 352 -7.48 26.80 -1.34
C ASN A 352 -8.82 26.09 -1.59
N MET A 353 -9.86 26.39 -0.81
CA MET A 353 -11.20 25.82 -0.97
C MET A 353 -11.88 26.22 -2.29
N THR A 354 -11.56 27.39 -2.82
CA THR A 354 -12.23 27.95 -4.02
C THR A 354 -11.43 27.77 -5.31
N LEU A 355 -10.20 27.24 -5.23
CA LEU A 355 -9.25 27.17 -6.35
C LEU A 355 -9.82 26.44 -7.59
N ALA A 356 -10.57 25.36 -7.38
CA ALA A 356 -11.16 24.59 -8.48
C ALA A 356 -12.35 25.30 -9.15
N LYS A 357 -12.93 26.34 -8.50
CA LYS A 357 -14.12 27.10 -8.93
C LYS A 357 -13.87 28.53 -9.35
N LEU A 358 -12.63 28.97 -9.40
CA LEU A 358 -12.33 30.39 -9.64
C LEU A 358 -13.12 30.97 -10.83
N ARG A 359 -13.33 30.19 -11.90
CA ARG A 359 -14.11 30.67 -13.09
C ARG A 359 -15.59 30.93 -12.80
N GLU A 360 -16.20 30.17 -11.88
CA GLU A 360 -17.61 30.28 -11.50
C GLU A 360 -17.82 31.41 -10.49
N LEU A 361 -16.78 31.69 -9.69
CA LEU A 361 -16.80 32.75 -8.68
C LEU A 361 -16.47 34.13 -9.26
N PHE A 362 -16.13 34.22 -10.56
CA PHE A 362 -15.97 35.49 -11.27
C PHE A 362 -17.31 36.08 -11.65
N ALA A 363 -17.75 37.10 -10.94
CA ALA A 363 -18.82 37.98 -11.38
C ALA A 363 -18.24 39.04 -12.33
N GLY A 364 -18.34 38.82 -13.65
CA GLY A 364 -17.73 39.70 -14.64
C GLY A 364 -16.22 39.46 -14.81
N ARG A 365 -15.38 40.44 -14.45
CA ARG A 365 -13.90 40.36 -14.58
C ARG A 365 -13.16 40.31 -13.24
N LEU A 366 -13.85 40.34 -12.10
CA LEU A 366 -13.25 40.43 -10.77
C LEU A 366 -13.68 39.26 -9.89
N LEU A 367 -12.74 38.75 -9.11
CA LEU A 367 -13.01 37.77 -8.04
C LEU A 367 -13.87 38.39 -6.95
N ASN A 368 -14.97 37.74 -6.59
CA ASN A 368 -15.81 38.17 -5.49
C ASN A 368 -15.33 37.53 -4.17
N ARG A 369 -14.46 38.25 -3.46
CA ARG A 369 -13.92 37.82 -2.19
C ARG A 369 -14.99 37.49 -1.15
N LYS A 370 -16.13 38.18 -1.17
CA LYS A 370 -17.24 37.92 -0.24
C LYS A 370 -17.81 36.51 -0.46
N THR A 371 -18.04 36.15 -1.72
CA THR A 371 -18.54 34.81 -2.10
C THR A 371 -17.54 33.72 -1.76
N GLU A 372 -16.24 33.96 -1.91
CA GLU A 372 -15.19 32.99 -1.49
C GLU A 372 -15.23 32.74 0.01
N LEU A 373 -15.34 33.81 0.82
CA LEU A 373 -15.42 33.72 2.27
C LEU A 373 -16.70 33.00 2.74
N GLU A 374 -17.85 33.35 2.13
CA GLU A 374 -19.14 32.67 2.42
C GLU A 374 -19.08 31.18 2.11
N TYR A 375 -18.47 30.80 0.99
CA TYR A 375 -18.24 29.39 0.65
C TYR A 375 -17.33 28.68 1.67
N ALA A 376 -16.25 29.32 2.07
CA ALA A 376 -15.31 28.75 3.02
C ALA A 376 -15.93 28.54 4.41
N GLU A 377 -16.69 29.54 4.93
CA GLU A 377 -17.38 29.38 6.23
C GLU A 377 -18.48 28.32 6.18
N LYS A 378 -19.21 28.18 5.08
CA LYS A 378 -20.15 27.10 4.86
C LYS A 378 -19.44 25.74 4.88
N SER A 379 -18.37 25.58 4.11
CA SER A 379 -17.59 24.34 4.02
C SER A 379 -16.93 23.97 5.36
N LYS A 380 -16.44 24.97 6.11
CA LYS A 380 -15.93 24.81 7.47
C LYS A 380 -16.96 24.13 8.38
N THR A 381 -18.22 24.59 8.31
CA THR A 381 -19.32 24.07 9.11
C THR A 381 -19.71 22.66 8.64
N GLU A 382 -19.91 22.45 7.34
CA GLU A 382 -20.31 21.15 6.77
C GLU A 382 -19.31 20.03 7.03
N LEU A 383 -18.01 20.33 6.97
CA LEU A 383 -16.93 19.35 7.19
C LEU A 383 -16.34 19.38 8.60
N SER A 384 -16.91 20.22 9.49
CA SER A 384 -16.39 20.39 10.86
C SER A 384 -14.87 20.65 10.88
N ILE A 385 -14.41 21.60 10.07
CA ILE A 385 -12.98 21.94 9.99
C ILE A 385 -12.57 22.79 11.18
N LYS A 386 -11.60 22.31 11.96
CA LYS A 386 -11.06 23.04 13.10
C LYS A 386 -9.98 24.01 12.62
N LEU A 387 -10.31 25.31 12.64
CA LEU A 387 -9.41 26.40 12.23
C LEU A 387 -9.74 27.67 13.03
N SER A 388 -8.77 28.58 13.19
CA SER A 388 -8.96 29.88 13.86
C SER A 388 -9.66 30.86 12.92
N SER A 389 -9.14 31.01 11.71
CA SER A 389 -9.70 31.88 10.68
C SER A 389 -9.55 31.24 9.28
N VAL A 390 -10.57 31.36 8.43
CA VAL A 390 -10.46 30.94 7.03
C VAL A 390 -9.43 31.76 6.22
N ALA A 391 -8.99 32.90 6.77
CA ALA A 391 -7.97 33.74 6.18
C ALA A 391 -6.53 33.31 6.53
N ASP A 392 -6.36 32.36 7.48
CA ASP A 392 -5.06 31.85 7.86
C ASP A 392 -4.45 30.99 6.72
N PRO A 393 -3.13 30.91 6.60
CA PRO A 393 -2.46 29.98 5.67
C PRO A 393 -2.82 28.54 5.98
N VAL A 394 -3.03 27.71 4.94
CA VAL A 394 -3.46 26.32 5.15
C VAL A 394 -2.39 25.45 5.83
N GLU A 395 -1.11 25.83 5.76
CA GLU A 395 -0.01 25.15 6.47
C GLU A 395 -0.15 25.14 8.00
N THR A 396 -0.92 26.08 8.56
CA THR A 396 -1.18 26.16 10.02
C THR A 396 -2.11 25.05 10.53
N LEU A 397 -2.78 24.33 9.62
CA LEU A 397 -3.72 23.28 9.96
C LEU A 397 -3.03 21.94 10.19
N SER A 398 -3.61 21.12 11.10
CA SER A 398 -3.25 19.71 11.21
C SER A 398 -3.54 18.94 9.92
N GLY A 399 -2.87 17.80 9.72
CA GLY A 399 -3.03 16.98 8.52
C GLY A 399 -4.49 16.60 8.21
N GLY A 400 -5.28 16.24 9.23
CA GLY A 400 -6.69 15.92 9.06
C GLY A 400 -7.53 17.12 8.62
N ASN A 401 -7.26 18.34 9.16
CA ASN A 401 -7.96 19.54 8.73
C ASN A 401 -7.52 19.98 7.34
N GLN A 402 -6.25 19.83 6.97
CA GLN A 402 -5.77 20.03 5.60
C GLN A 402 -6.52 19.13 4.60
N GLN A 403 -6.72 17.85 4.95
CA GLN A 403 -7.47 16.90 4.11
C GLN A 403 -8.93 17.34 3.91
N LYS A 404 -9.57 17.85 4.97
CA LYS A 404 -10.93 18.42 4.87
C LYS A 404 -10.98 19.65 3.98
N VAL A 405 -9.93 20.49 3.96
CA VAL A 405 -9.81 21.63 3.02
C VAL A 405 -9.72 21.13 1.57
N VAL A 406 -8.95 20.05 1.31
CA VAL A 406 -8.88 19.42 -0.02
C VAL A 406 -10.25 18.88 -0.43
N LEU A 407 -11.00 18.24 0.48
CA LEU A 407 -12.36 17.78 0.19
C LEU A 407 -13.29 18.97 -0.11
N ALA A 408 -13.23 20.04 0.70
CA ALA A 408 -14.02 21.26 0.48
C ALA A 408 -13.78 21.85 -0.91
N LYS A 409 -12.55 21.83 -1.42
CA LYS A 409 -12.21 22.30 -2.78
C LYS A 409 -13.05 21.62 -3.85
N TRP A 410 -13.49 20.38 -3.64
CA TRP A 410 -14.27 19.57 -4.58
C TRP A 410 -15.77 19.49 -4.27
N MET A 411 -16.25 20.05 -3.14
CA MET A 411 -17.69 20.11 -2.81
C MET A 411 -18.40 21.21 -3.60
N LEU A 412 -18.28 21.13 -4.92
CA LEU A 412 -18.74 22.14 -5.86
C LEU A 412 -20.14 21.83 -6.40
N ASP A 413 -20.92 22.87 -6.78
CA ASP A 413 -22.16 22.67 -7.54
C ASP A 413 -21.83 21.99 -8.87
N GLY A 414 -22.59 20.95 -9.24
CA GLY A 414 -22.34 20.20 -10.47
C GLY A 414 -21.31 19.06 -10.36
N LEU A 415 -20.72 18.81 -9.19
CA LEU A 415 -19.91 17.63 -8.96
C LEU A 415 -20.76 16.35 -9.12
N LYS A 416 -20.33 15.44 -9.97
CA LYS A 416 -21.00 14.17 -10.27
C LYS A 416 -20.21 12.97 -9.79
N VAL A 417 -18.88 13.06 -9.92
CA VAL A 417 -17.93 12.01 -9.55
C VAL A 417 -16.78 12.62 -8.79
N LEU A 418 -16.40 11.99 -7.68
CA LEU A 418 -15.21 12.33 -6.90
C LEU A 418 -14.28 11.14 -6.81
N ILE A 419 -13.05 11.34 -7.26
CA ILE A 419 -11.97 10.36 -7.14
C ILE A 419 -11.14 10.75 -5.92
N LEU A 420 -10.92 9.81 -5.01
CA LEU A 420 -10.16 9.98 -3.77
C LEU A 420 -8.99 9.00 -3.80
N ASP A 421 -7.78 9.52 -3.98
CA ASP A 421 -6.56 8.70 -4.00
C ASP A 421 -5.83 8.84 -2.65
N GLU A 422 -5.78 7.75 -1.88
CA GLU A 422 -5.20 7.65 -0.53
C GLU A 422 -5.64 8.79 0.42
N PRO A 423 -6.97 9.08 0.55
CA PRO A 423 -7.45 10.29 1.24
C PRO A 423 -7.18 10.29 2.75
N THR A 424 -6.79 9.16 3.32
CA THR A 424 -6.52 8.98 4.75
C THR A 424 -5.03 8.82 5.07
N LYS A 425 -4.17 8.94 4.06
CA LYS A 425 -2.71 8.81 4.23
C LYS A 425 -2.14 9.93 5.10
N GLY A 426 -1.42 9.54 6.15
CA GLY A 426 -0.71 10.48 7.03
C GLY A 426 -1.63 11.36 7.88
N ILE A 427 -2.82 10.87 8.23
CA ILE A 427 -3.72 11.49 9.21
C ILE A 427 -3.99 10.55 10.38
N ASP A 428 -4.34 11.12 11.54
CA ASP A 428 -4.66 10.35 12.74
C ASP A 428 -6.01 9.61 12.65
N ILE A 429 -6.23 8.63 13.54
CA ILE A 429 -7.41 7.77 13.53
C ILE A 429 -8.72 8.57 13.64
N GLY A 430 -8.74 9.62 14.47
CA GLY A 430 -9.93 10.47 14.62
C GLY A 430 -10.26 11.25 13.34
N ALA A 431 -9.22 11.76 12.66
CA ALA A 431 -9.39 12.47 11.41
C ALA A 431 -9.79 11.53 10.25
N LYS A 432 -9.39 10.24 10.28
CA LYS A 432 -9.88 9.23 9.32
C LYS A 432 -11.41 9.08 9.37
N GLU A 433 -11.98 9.01 10.59
CA GLU A 433 -13.44 8.94 10.77
C GLU A 433 -14.15 10.14 10.14
N ASP A 434 -13.61 11.32 10.32
CA ASP A 434 -14.18 12.54 9.74
C ASP A 434 -14.16 12.49 8.21
N VAL A 435 -13.10 11.95 7.60
CA VAL A 435 -13.00 11.75 6.14
C VAL A 435 -14.05 10.74 5.66
N PHE A 436 -14.22 9.62 6.35
CA PHE A 436 -15.23 8.61 5.98
C PHE A 436 -16.66 9.16 6.09
N ASN A 437 -16.95 9.93 7.14
CA ASN A 437 -18.24 10.61 7.27
C ASN A 437 -18.50 11.62 6.16
N ALA A 438 -17.46 12.36 5.74
CA ALA A 438 -17.56 13.28 4.61
C ALA A 438 -17.81 12.53 3.28
N VAL A 439 -17.13 11.41 3.05
CA VAL A 439 -17.35 10.53 1.88
C VAL A 439 -18.79 10.01 1.84
N ASP A 440 -19.31 9.52 2.97
CA ASP A 440 -20.69 9.06 3.08
C ASP A 440 -21.70 10.17 2.79
N SER A 441 -21.48 11.37 3.34
CA SER A 441 -22.34 12.54 3.10
C SER A 441 -22.37 12.95 1.60
N LEU A 442 -21.24 12.86 0.91
CA LEU A 442 -21.14 13.12 -0.54
C LEU A 442 -21.93 12.07 -1.35
N ALA A 443 -21.79 10.79 -0.97
CA ALA A 443 -22.56 9.71 -1.60
C ALA A 443 -24.07 9.87 -1.38
N GLU A 444 -24.51 10.34 -0.20
CA GLU A 444 -25.93 10.67 0.08
C GLU A 444 -26.48 11.75 -0.86
N LYS A 445 -25.65 12.74 -1.21
CA LYS A 445 -26.00 13.77 -2.19
C LYS A 445 -26.09 13.22 -3.63
N GLY A 446 -25.77 11.94 -3.86
CA GLY A 446 -25.83 11.26 -5.15
C GLY A 446 -24.54 11.35 -5.98
N ILE A 447 -23.45 11.79 -5.38
CA ILE A 447 -22.14 11.84 -6.03
C ILE A 447 -21.59 10.40 -6.10
N GLY A 448 -21.17 9.96 -7.30
CA GLY A 448 -20.44 8.71 -7.46
C GLY A 448 -19.01 8.86 -6.97
N ILE A 449 -18.50 7.89 -6.23
CA ILE A 449 -17.18 8.00 -5.62
C ILE A 449 -16.29 6.84 -6.07
N ILE A 450 -15.06 7.16 -6.45
CA ILE A 450 -13.98 6.19 -6.59
C ILE A 450 -13.04 6.39 -5.41
N PHE A 451 -12.93 5.36 -4.56
CA PHE A 451 -12.12 5.40 -3.34
C PHE A 451 -10.93 4.46 -3.49
N ILE A 452 -9.74 5.02 -3.44
CA ILE A 452 -8.46 4.29 -3.55
C ILE A 452 -7.77 4.35 -2.20
N SER A 453 -7.42 3.21 -1.63
CA SER A 453 -6.55 3.12 -0.45
C SER A 453 -5.66 1.89 -0.54
N SER A 454 -4.45 2.02 -0.02
CA SER A 454 -3.54 0.90 0.24
C SER A 454 -3.97 0.09 1.47
N ASP A 455 -4.81 0.67 2.33
CA ASP A 455 -5.42 0.02 3.47
C ASP A 455 -6.73 -0.65 3.04
N LEU A 456 -6.71 -1.99 2.96
CA LEU A 456 -7.88 -2.77 2.56
C LEU A 456 -9.06 -2.60 3.50
N ASP A 457 -8.81 -2.39 4.81
CA ASP A 457 -9.89 -2.19 5.79
C ASP A 457 -10.67 -0.91 5.47
N GLU A 458 -9.98 0.15 5.05
CA GLU A 458 -10.62 1.39 4.62
C GLU A 458 -11.48 1.19 3.37
N VAL A 459 -10.94 0.46 2.37
CA VAL A 459 -11.66 0.19 1.13
C VAL A 459 -12.92 -0.64 1.39
N PHE A 460 -12.80 -1.70 2.20
CA PHE A 460 -13.94 -2.56 2.57
C PHE A 460 -14.98 -1.81 3.41
N ARG A 461 -14.54 -0.89 4.25
CA ARG A 461 -15.41 -0.11 5.11
C ARG A 461 -16.36 0.80 4.35
N VAL A 462 -15.84 1.52 3.34
CA VAL A 462 -16.59 2.58 2.66
C VAL A 462 -17.27 2.14 1.37
N SER A 463 -16.78 1.10 0.69
CA SER A 463 -17.17 0.77 -0.69
C SER A 463 -18.41 -0.09 -0.76
N ASP A 464 -19.25 0.16 -1.75
CA ASP A 464 -20.39 -0.71 -2.13
C ASP A 464 -19.92 -1.86 -3.05
N LYS A 465 -18.90 -1.57 -3.86
CA LYS A 465 -18.31 -2.47 -4.85
C LYS A 465 -16.80 -2.31 -4.84
N LEU A 466 -16.06 -3.40 -5.00
CA LEU A 466 -14.63 -3.41 -5.10
C LEU A 466 -14.17 -3.85 -6.49
N LEU A 467 -13.21 -3.13 -7.02
CA LEU A 467 -12.43 -3.51 -8.20
C LEU A 467 -11.01 -3.79 -7.75
N ILE A 468 -10.55 -5.00 -8.01
CA ILE A 468 -9.20 -5.42 -7.65
C ILE A 468 -8.33 -5.24 -8.87
N MET A 469 -7.28 -4.43 -8.71
CA MET A 469 -6.32 -4.15 -9.78
C MET A 469 -4.99 -4.85 -9.54
N ASP A 470 -4.45 -5.42 -10.61
CA ASP A 470 -3.09 -5.96 -10.65
C ASP A 470 -2.51 -5.75 -12.06
N GLY A 471 -1.23 -5.33 -12.13
CA GLY A 471 -0.53 -5.12 -13.41
C GLY A 471 -1.25 -4.18 -14.39
N GLY A 472 -1.98 -3.19 -13.89
CA GLY A 472 -2.74 -2.23 -14.71
C GLY A 472 -4.11 -2.72 -15.19
N ARG A 473 -4.56 -3.89 -14.76
CA ARG A 473 -5.85 -4.50 -15.15
C ARG A 473 -6.77 -4.68 -13.96
N VAL A 474 -8.08 -4.65 -14.20
CA VAL A 474 -9.06 -5.13 -13.22
C VAL A 474 -9.15 -6.65 -13.34
N ILE A 475 -8.64 -7.36 -12.33
CA ILE A 475 -8.61 -8.82 -12.30
C ILE A 475 -9.87 -9.41 -11.66
N LYS A 476 -10.57 -8.64 -10.82
CA LYS A 476 -11.80 -9.10 -10.16
C LYS A 476 -12.70 -7.92 -9.79
N GLU A 477 -14.00 -8.10 -9.99
CA GLU A 477 -15.05 -7.21 -9.45
C GLU A 477 -15.85 -7.97 -8.40
N MET A 478 -16.09 -7.35 -7.24
CA MET A 478 -16.82 -7.94 -6.11
C MET A 478 -17.82 -6.95 -5.54
N LYS A 479 -19.00 -7.42 -5.18
CA LYS A 479 -19.92 -6.66 -4.31
C LYS A 479 -19.46 -6.77 -2.85
N ASN A 480 -19.54 -5.68 -2.11
CA ASN A 480 -19.21 -5.70 -0.70
C ASN A 480 -20.35 -6.34 0.11
N GLU A 481 -20.22 -7.61 0.50
CA GLU A 481 -21.22 -8.37 1.24
C GLU A 481 -21.57 -7.77 2.62
N ASN A 482 -20.63 -7.05 3.24
CA ASN A 482 -20.87 -6.39 4.52
C ASN A 482 -21.95 -5.29 4.42
N VAL A 483 -22.05 -4.63 3.26
CA VAL A 483 -23.11 -3.66 2.97
C VAL A 483 -24.45 -4.35 2.69
N LEU A 484 -24.44 -5.55 2.13
CA LEU A 484 -25.64 -6.31 1.78
C LEU A 484 -26.30 -6.93 3.03
N ARG A 485 -25.53 -7.46 3.99
CA ARG A 485 -26.06 -8.06 5.23
C ARG A 485 -26.82 -7.05 6.09
N SER A 486 -26.44 -5.78 6.09
CA SER A 486 -27.17 -4.73 6.79
C SER A 486 -28.57 -4.45 6.20
N ARG A 487 -28.81 -4.78 4.91
CA ARG A 487 -30.14 -4.69 4.26
C ARG A 487 -31.08 -5.85 4.63
N GLU A 488 -30.53 -7.04 4.82
CA GLU A 488 -31.33 -8.23 5.19
C GLU A 488 -31.73 -8.21 6.66
N ALA A 489 -30.85 -7.74 7.56
CA ALA A 489 -31.15 -7.58 8.98
C ALA A 489 -32.28 -6.58 9.24
N GLN A 490 -32.41 -5.52 8.42
CA GLN A 490 -33.51 -4.56 8.54
C GLN A 490 -34.85 -5.06 7.96
N LYS A 491 -34.83 -5.96 6.97
CA LYS A 491 -36.05 -6.61 6.46
C LYS A 491 -36.59 -7.68 7.43
N GLY A 492 -35.73 -8.26 8.26
CA GLY A 492 -36.08 -9.25 9.27
C GLY A 492 -36.64 -8.66 10.58
N ALA A 493 -36.34 -7.40 10.89
CA ALA A 493 -36.79 -6.71 12.10
C ALA A 493 -38.15 -5.98 11.95
N GLY A 494 -38.77 -6.06 10.78
CA GLY A 494 -40.05 -5.44 10.44
C GLY A 494 -41.16 -6.45 10.16
N LYS A 495 -41.06 -7.68 10.71
CA LYS A 495 -42.17 -8.67 10.71
C LYS A 495 -42.55 -9.04 12.13
#